data_fb72878d3f89822b84b00c33f712a445
#
_entry.id   fb72878d3f89822b84b00c33f712a445
#
_cell.length_a   1.000
_cell.length_b   1.000
_cell.length_c   1.000
_cell.angle_alpha   90.00
_cell.angle_beta   90.00
_cell.angle_gamma   90.00
#
_symmetry.space_group_name_H-M   'P 1'
#
loop_
_entity.id
_entity.type
_entity.pdbx_description
1 polymer ?
#
loop_
_entity_poly.entity_id
_entity_poly.type
_entity_poly.pdbx_seq_one_letter_code
_entity_poly.pdbx_strand_id
1 'polypeptide(L)'
;MSTDLDDLMGIAPSNLKTQVKAAINNGGQNWFGYLLPLSADADLLDSVDDAVGQVSVESVVCCDPVSSTTELEDMHAKAESMIGKYQRRTFFQAAFREIDLIGESPETWSDYTTAAKAITDAVAADRVVVVPLLYSDFLGTLAGRLANKAVSVADSPMRTATGSLIGNYAERPVDTNGRPLDKSVLQDLHDNGRFTVPTWYEDYDGIYTSDGYTLAPETSDYRVIENLRVTDKAARRIYLLAVARVADRLLNSTAQSIAFNETYFMTPLREMSHGVEINGTPFPGEIEPPQAGDVVIEWPSKYAVEVYFTLRPYASPKEITANITLDLQQYSAAA
;
A
#
# COMPACT_ATOMS: atom_id res chain seq x y z
N MET A 1 3.22 -20.53 15.77
CA MET A 1 4.36 -20.36 16.68
C MET A 1 4.48 -18.87 16.95
N SER A 2 4.42 -18.46 18.22
CA SER A 2 4.79 -17.09 18.61
C SER A 2 6.30 -17.01 18.42
N THR A 3 6.75 -16.22 17.45
CA THR A 3 8.17 -15.93 17.28
C THR A 3 8.58 -15.04 18.45
N ASP A 4 9.55 -15.51 19.25
CA ASP A 4 10.08 -14.67 20.31
C ASP A 4 10.98 -13.60 19.67
N LEU A 5 10.50 -12.36 19.68
CA LEU A 5 11.22 -11.24 19.09
C LEU A 5 12.48 -10.88 19.88
N ASP A 6 12.50 -11.21 21.17
CA ASP A 6 13.67 -10.96 22.01
C ASP A 6 14.82 -11.90 21.63
N ASP A 7 14.50 -13.14 21.22
CA ASP A 7 15.50 -14.08 20.69
C ASP A 7 16.06 -13.62 19.33
N LEU A 8 15.23 -13.00 18.49
CA LEU A 8 15.64 -12.58 17.14
C LEU A 8 16.35 -11.21 17.12
N MET A 9 15.92 -10.28 17.96
CA MET A 9 16.28 -8.87 17.88
C MET A 9 16.96 -8.34 19.15
N GLY A 10 17.20 -9.21 20.12
CA GLY A 10 17.71 -8.85 21.44
C GLY A 10 16.64 -8.25 22.36
N ILE A 11 16.97 -8.08 23.64
CA ILE A 11 16.05 -7.61 24.68
C ILE A 11 15.84 -6.08 24.58
N ALA A 12 16.83 -5.34 24.07
CA ALA A 12 16.79 -3.89 23.99
C ALA A 12 15.61 -3.40 23.13
N PRO A 13 14.94 -2.31 23.53
CA PRO A 13 13.93 -1.68 22.68
C PRO A 13 14.59 -1.06 21.43
N SER A 14 13.93 -1.17 20.30
CA SER A 14 14.34 -0.51 19.05
C SER A 14 13.12 -0.12 18.24
N ASN A 15 13.27 0.84 17.36
CA ASN A 15 12.20 1.24 16.43
C ASN A 15 11.76 0.03 15.58
N LEU A 16 12.69 -0.68 14.95
CA LEU A 16 12.39 -1.89 14.18
C LEU A 16 11.56 -2.89 14.99
N LYS A 17 11.92 -3.17 16.24
CA LYS A 17 11.17 -4.09 17.10
C LYS A 17 9.75 -3.62 17.41
N THR A 18 9.56 -2.30 17.58
CA THR A 18 8.24 -1.68 17.75
C THR A 18 7.37 -1.90 16.51
N GLN A 19 7.91 -1.60 15.31
CA GLN A 19 7.19 -1.78 14.05
C GLN A 19 6.86 -3.26 13.79
N VAL A 20 7.77 -4.18 14.06
CA VAL A 20 7.54 -5.62 13.88
C VAL A 20 6.43 -6.12 14.82
N LYS A 21 6.40 -5.68 16.10
CA LYS A 21 5.31 -6.02 17.02
C LYS A 21 3.96 -5.53 16.52
N ALA A 22 3.90 -4.30 16.04
CA ALA A 22 2.69 -3.72 15.48
C ALA A 22 2.22 -4.48 14.22
N ALA A 23 3.16 -4.86 13.35
CA ALA A 23 2.87 -5.67 12.17
C ALA A 23 2.32 -7.06 12.54
N ILE A 24 2.88 -7.72 13.55
CA ILE A 24 2.38 -9.01 14.05
C ILE A 24 0.94 -8.88 14.54
N ASN A 25 0.63 -7.84 15.32
CA ASN A 25 -0.69 -7.63 15.88
C ASN A 25 -1.76 -7.40 14.80
N ASN A 26 -1.42 -6.75 13.70
CA ASN A 26 -2.35 -6.37 12.63
C ASN A 26 -2.31 -7.30 11.41
N GLY A 27 -1.24 -8.09 11.25
CA GLY A 27 -1.05 -8.99 10.11
C GLY A 27 -1.90 -10.27 10.14
N GLY A 28 -2.54 -10.55 11.26
CA GLY A 28 -3.32 -11.78 11.43
C GLY A 28 -2.46 -13.05 11.34
N GLN A 29 -3.04 -14.11 10.78
CA GLN A 29 -2.34 -15.38 10.60
C GLN A 29 -1.79 -15.53 9.18
N ASN A 30 -0.72 -16.32 9.06
CA ASN A 30 -0.17 -16.74 7.76
C ASN A 30 0.43 -15.61 6.89
N TRP A 31 0.95 -14.56 7.49
CA TRP A 31 1.87 -13.64 6.83
C TRP A 31 3.31 -13.98 7.20
N PHE A 32 4.25 -13.51 6.41
CA PHE A 32 5.67 -13.62 6.70
C PHE A 32 6.40 -12.35 6.28
N GLY A 33 7.53 -12.09 6.91
CA GLY A 33 8.42 -10.99 6.59
C GLY A 33 9.87 -11.38 6.84
N TYR A 34 10.78 -10.61 6.25
CA TYR A 34 12.20 -10.71 6.47
C TYR A 34 12.66 -9.47 7.24
N LEU A 35 13.51 -9.67 8.21
CA LEU A 35 14.13 -8.58 8.98
C LEU A 35 15.50 -8.29 8.38
N LEU A 36 15.76 -7.05 8.08
CA LEU A 36 17.03 -6.55 7.57
C LEU A 36 17.60 -5.53 8.55
N PRO A 37 18.29 -5.98 9.61
CA PRO A 37 18.97 -5.07 10.52
C PRO A 37 20.20 -4.50 9.80
N LEU A 38 20.31 -3.17 9.78
CA LEU A 38 21.43 -2.46 9.16
C LEU A 38 22.44 -2.04 10.22
N SER A 39 23.72 -2.10 9.86
CA SER A 39 24.75 -1.40 10.62
C SER A 39 24.69 0.11 10.36
N ALA A 40 25.25 0.90 11.27
CA ALA A 40 25.21 2.37 11.15
C ALA A 40 25.85 2.92 9.86
N ASP A 41 26.79 2.18 9.26
CA ASP A 41 27.50 2.58 8.04
C ASP A 41 26.91 1.93 6.76
N ALA A 42 25.84 1.14 6.87
CA ALA A 42 25.24 0.45 5.72
C ALA A 42 24.33 1.38 4.91
N ASP A 43 24.45 1.36 3.59
CA ASP A 43 23.46 1.99 2.72
C ASP A 43 22.17 1.17 2.72
N LEU A 44 21.04 1.83 3.00
CA LEU A 44 19.73 1.22 3.09
C LEU A 44 19.33 0.60 1.73
N LEU A 45 19.44 1.38 0.65
CA LEU A 45 18.92 0.99 -0.64
C LEU A 45 19.76 -0.11 -1.30
N ASP A 46 21.06 -0.12 -1.08
CA ASP A 46 21.94 -1.19 -1.55
C ASP A 46 21.69 -2.48 -0.77
N SER A 47 21.50 -2.39 0.55
CA SER A 47 21.14 -3.53 1.39
C SER A 47 19.78 -4.13 1.02
N VAL A 48 18.81 -3.28 0.67
CA VAL A 48 17.48 -3.71 0.18
C VAL A 48 17.62 -4.38 -1.19
N ASP A 49 18.43 -3.86 -2.11
CA ASP A 49 18.67 -4.47 -3.43
C ASP A 49 19.24 -5.90 -3.28
N ASP A 50 20.23 -6.06 -2.42
CA ASP A 50 20.83 -7.37 -2.13
C ASP A 50 19.82 -8.34 -1.52
N ALA A 51 19.01 -7.89 -0.56
CA ALA A 51 17.98 -8.71 0.06
C ALA A 51 16.88 -9.10 -0.93
N VAL A 52 16.35 -8.15 -1.70
CA VAL A 52 15.32 -8.39 -2.73
C VAL A 52 15.91 -9.24 -3.87
N GLY A 53 17.21 -9.19 -4.13
CA GLY A 53 17.89 -10.13 -5.02
C GLY A 53 17.72 -11.59 -4.61
N GLN A 54 17.58 -11.89 -3.31
CA GLN A 54 17.46 -13.26 -2.77
C GLN A 54 16.00 -13.64 -2.48
N VAL A 55 15.18 -12.72 -1.95
CA VAL A 55 13.80 -12.98 -1.53
C VAL A 55 12.81 -12.11 -2.27
N SER A 56 11.59 -12.62 -2.47
CA SER A 56 10.51 -11.86 -3.10
C SER A 56 9.55 -11.35 -2.03
N VAL A 57 9.44 -10.03 -1.93
CA VAL A 57 8.53 -9.34 -1.02
C VAL A 57 7.64 -8.37 -1.80
N GLU A 58 6.47 -8.08 -1.28
CA GLU A 58 5.54 -7.13 -1.87
C GLU A 58 5.92 -5.69 -1.48
N SER A 59 6.36 -5.48 -0.25
CA SER A 59 6.80 -4.16 0.21
C SER A 59 8.02 -4.21 1.11
N VAL A 60 8.76 -3.12 1.13
CA VAL A 60 9.85 -2.83 2.07
C VAL A 60 9.36 -1.77 3.04
N VAL A 61 9.52 -2.02 4.34
CA VAL A 61 9.14 -1.10 5.41
C VAL A 61 10.39 -0.46 5.98
N CYS A 62 10.60 0.82 5.71
CA CYS A 62 11.74 1.58 6.18
C CYS A 62 11.38 2.23 7.52
N CYS A 63 11.89 1.64 8.62
CA CYS A 63 11.54 2.05 9.97
C CYS A 63 12.21 3.36 10.38
N ASP A 64 13.37 3.68 9.83
CA ASP A 64 14.05 4.95 10.09
C ASP A 64 13.39 6.07 9.31
N PRO A 65 13.11 7.23 9.96
CA PRO A 65 12.39 8.31 9.32
C PRO A 65 13.20 8.94 8.18
N VAL A 66 12.53 9.18 7.06
CA VAL A 66 13.08 9.95 5.94
C VAL A 66 13.18 11.43 6.31
N SER A 67 14.23 12.07 5.80
CA SER A 67 14.56 13.46 6.10
C SER A 67 14.51 14.39 4.89
N SER A 68 14.42 13.83 3.69
CA SER A 68 14.50 14.60 2.45
C SER A 68 13.63 14.03 1.32
N THR A 69 13.26 14.90 0.39
CA THR A 69 12.62 14.55 -0.88
C THR A 69 13.45 13.54 -1.68
N THR A 70 14.78 13.73 -1.70
CA THR A 70 15.71 12.88 -2.45
C THR A 70 15.64 11.43 -1.99
N GLU A 71 15.54 11.16 -0.68
CA GLU A 71 15.42 9.79 -0.17
C GLU A 71 14.17 9.09 -0.72
N LEU A 72 13.04 9.81 -0.86
CA LEU A 72 11.80 9.26 -1.41
C LEU A 72 11.93 9.00 -2.92
N GLU A 73 12.58 9.89 -3.65
CA GLU A 73 12.86 9.71 -5.08
C GLU A 73 13.83 8.54 -5.32
N ASP A 74 14.84 8.38 -4.49
CA ASP A 74 15.79 7.27 -4.56
C ASP A 74 15.14 5.92 -4.24
N MET A 75 14.21 5.87 -3.26
CA MET A 75 13.40 4.67 -2.99
C MET A 75 12.56 4.28 -4.21
N HIS A 76 11.92 5.25 -4.86
CA HIS A 76 11.16 5.00 -6.09
C HIS A 76 12.06 4.49 -7.21
N ALA A 77 13.17 5.16 -7.49
CA ALA A 77 14.14 4.77 -8.50
C ALA A 77 14.70 3.36 -8.24
N LYS A 78 14.97 3.03 -6.97
CA LYS A 78 15.42 1.69 -6.57
C LYS A 78 14.33 0.65 -6.85
N ALA A 79 13.05 0.93 -6.52
CA ALA A 79 11.93 0.02 -6.80
C ALA A 79 11.80 -0.27 -8.30
N GLU A 80 11.89 0.76 -9.16
CA GLU A 80 11.88 0.59 -10.61
C GLU A 80 13.09 -0.20 -11.12
N SER A 81 14.28 0.06 -10.57
CA SER A 81 15.49 -0.71 -10.88
C SER A 81 15.34 -2.20 -10.55
N MET A 82 14.72 -2.54 -9.40
CA MET A 82 14.45 -3.93 -9.00
C MET A 82 13.47 -4.63 -9.93
N ILE A 83 12.50 -3.91 -10.52
CA ILE A 83 11.63 -4.47 -11.57
C ILE A 83 12.46 -4.83 -12.79
N GLY A 84 13.30 -3.89 -13.27
CA GLY A 84 14.16 -4.14 -14.43
C GLY A 84 15.16 -5.29 -14.22
N LYS A 85 15.77 -5.36 -13.04
CA LYS A 85 16.87 -6.30 -12.72
C LYS A 85 16.36 -7.68 -12.35
N TYR A 86 15.29 -7.79 -11.55
CA TYR A 86 14.82 -9.03 -10.96
C TYR A 86 13.39 -9.42 -11.36
N GLN A 87 12.68 -8.55 -12.06
CA GLN A 87 11.23 -8.66 -12.30
C GLN A 87 10.42 -8.76 -10.99
N ARG A 88 10.95 -8.16 -9.91
CA ARG A 88 10.34 -8.11 -8.59
C ARG A 88 9.72 -6.75 -8.38
N ARG A 89 8.40 -6.76 -8.29
CA ARG A 89 7.59 -5.56 -8.10
C ARG A 89 7.39 -5.34 -6.62
N THR A 90 8.03 -4.32 -6.11
CA THR A 90 8.07 -3.96 -4.69
C THR A 90 7.79 -2.47 -4.55
N PHE A 91 7.13 -2.07 -3.48
CA PHE A 91 6.96 -0.67 -3.10
C PHE A 91 7.52 -0.42 -1.70
N PHE A 92 7.84 0.82 -1.38
CA PHE A 92 8.38 1.23 -0.10
C PHE A 92 7.29 1.85 0.78
N GLN A 93 7.33 1.53 2.07
CA GLN A 93 6.60 2.22 3.13
C GLN A 93 7.65 2.96 3.95
N ALA A 94 7.70 4.27 3.83
CA ALA A 94 8.69 5.13 4.47
C ALA A 94 8.08 5.80 5.70
N ALA A 95 8.80 5.80 6.81
CA ALA A 95 8.44 6.57 7.99
C ALA A 95 8.73 8.06 7.78
N PHE A 96 7.84 8.94 8.27
CA PHE A 96 8.18 10.30 8.58
C PHE A 96 8.26 10.47 10.10
N ARG A 97 9.17 11.31 10.58
CA ARG A 97 9.48 11.46 12.00
C ARG A 97 8.26 11.78 12.88
N GLU A 98 8.41 11.59 14.17
CA GLU A 98 7.47 12.09 15.18
C GLU A 98 7.54 13.63 15.26
N ILE A 99 6.53 14.24 15.91
CA ILE A 99 6.56 15.66 16.24
C ILE A 99 7.66 15.93 17.26
N ASP A 100 8.45 16.97 17.05
CA ASP A 100 9.52 17.35 17.99
C ASP A 100 8.96 18.20 19.13
N LEU A 101 8.99 17.64 20.34
CA LEU A 101 8.53 18.31 21.56
C LEU A 101 9.67 18.79 22.47
N ILE A 102 10.92 18.34 22.21
CA ILE A 102 12.03 18.52 23.14
C ILE A 102 13.31 19.10 22.49
N GLY A 103 13.31 19.31 21.19
CA GLY A 103 14.42 19.93 20.46
C GLY A 103 14.60 21.42 20.77
N GLU A 104 15.53 22.07 20.08
CA GLU A 104 15.78 23.50 20.22
C GLU A 104 14.58 24.37 19.81
N SER A 105 13.71 23.85 18.96
CA SER A 105 12.50 24.52 18.48
C SER A 105 11.32 23.54 18.52
N PRO A 106 10.71 23.32 19.69
CA PRO A 106 9.55 22.44 19.82
C PRO A 106 8.40 22.85 18.90
N GLU A 107 7.79 21.88 18.25
CA GLU A 107 6.84 22.09 17.16
C GLU A 107 5.39 22.19 17.60
N THR A 108 4.65 23.05 16.92
CA THR A 108 3.19 22.99 16.87
C THR A 108 2.74 22.05 15.77
N TRP A 109 1.43 21.66 15.75
CA TRP A 109 0.88 20.89 14.63
C TRP A 109 1.04 21.58 13.28
N SER A 110 0.98 22.93 13.25
CA SER A 110 1.19 23.70 12.03
C SER A 110 2.64 23.61 11.51
N ASP A 111 3.62 23.65 12.42
CA ASP A 111 5.02 23.52 12.05
C ASP A 111 5.31 22.11 11.54
N TYR A 112 4.81 21.10 12.26
CA TYR A 112 4.93 19.69 11.87
C TYR A 112 4.33 19.40 10.49
N THR A 113 3.08 19.85 10.24
CA THR A 113 2.44 19.61 8.92
C THR A 113 3.14 20.36 7.80
N THR A 114 3.70 21.54 8.08
CA THR A 114 4.50 22.29 7.09
C THR A 114 5.78 21.53 6.75
N ALA A 115 6.51 21.05 7.75
CA ALA A 115 7.73 20.25 7.55
C ALA A 115 7.41 18.92 6.81
N ALA A 116 6.33 18.25 7.20
CA ALA A 116 5.90 17.01 6.56
C ALA A 116 5.58 17.21 5.07
N LYS A 117 4.77 18.22 4.75
CA LYS A 117 4.42 18.53 3.36
C LYS A 117 5.64 18.91 2.52
N ALA A 118 6.60 19.59 3.10
CA ALA A 118 7.82 20.01 2.39
C ALA A 118 8.63 18.83 1.83
N ILE A 119 8.66 17.68 2.50
CA ILE A 119 9.39 16.50 1.99
C ILE A 119 8.63 15.73 0.91
N THR A 120 7.32 15.86 0.85
CA THR A 120 6.49 15.19 -0.16
C THR A 120 6.14 16.10 -1.33
N ASP A 121 6.39 17.40 -1.21
CA ASP A 121 6.08 18.38 -2.26
C ASP A 121 6.83 18.05 -3.55
N ALA A 122 6.12 18.15 -4.67
CA ALA A 122 6.63 17.88 -6.02
C ALA A 122 7.23 16.47 -6.26
N VAL A 123 7.20 15.56 -5.27
CA VAL A 123 7.66 14.17 -5.46
C VAL A 123 6.69 13.43 -6.38
N ALA A 124 7.23 12.68 -7.35
CA ALA A 124 6.47 11.82 -8.26
C ALA A 124 6.98 10.37 -8.10
N ALA A 125 6.50 9.66 -7.08
CA ALA A 125 6.99 8.35 -6.66
C ALA A 125 5.83 7.39 -6.36
N ASP A 126 5.27 6.75 -7.38
CA ASP A 126 4.11 5.85 -7.25
C ASP A 126 4.42 4.56 -6.46
N ARG A 127 5.71 4.24 -6.25
CA ARG A 127 6.15 3.08 -5.47
C ARG A 127 6.57 3.44 -4.04
N VAL A 128 6.16 4.60 -3.55
CA VAL A 128 6.47 5.04 -2.19
C VAL A 128 5.19 5.50 -1.50
N VAL A 129 4.95 4.97 -0.30
CA VAL A 129 3.91 5.38 0.64
C VAL A 129 4.58 5.98 1.85
N VAL A 130 4.19 7.15 2.30
CA VAL A 130 4.77 7.80 3.48
C VAL A 130 3.79 7.76 4.64
N VAL A 131 4.32 7.39 5.82
CA VAL A 131 3.55 7.19 7.03
C VAL A 131 4.13 8.05 8.14
N PRO A 132 3.38 9.03 8.70
CA PRO A 132 3.87 9.83 9.78
C PRO A 132 3.82 9.04 11.10
N LEU A 133 4.89 9.08 11.90
CA LEU A 133 4.97 8.42 13.21
C LEU A 133 4.25 9.25 14.28
N LEU A 134 2.99 9.64 14.01
CA LEU A 134 2.12 10.30 14.99
C LEU A 134 1.85 9.40 16.20
N TYR A 135 1.77 8.12 15.94
CA TYR A 135 1.90 7.05 16.92
C TYR A 135 3.12 6.22 16.53
N SER A 136 3.98 5.96 17.49
CA SER A 136 5.30 5.37 17.24
C SER A 136 5.28 4.00 16.55
N ASP A 137 4.15 3.28 16.59
CA ASP A 137 3.96 1.95 16.00
C ASP A 137 3.11 1.95 14.73
N PHE A 138 2.67 3.13 14.23
CA PHE A 138 1.68 3.20 13.16
C PHE A 138 2.18 2.68 11.81
N LEU A 139 3.46 2.86 11.49
CA LEU A 139 4.05 2.29 10.26
C LEU A 139 3.93 0.75 10.23
N GLY A 140 4.32 0.11 11.33
CA GLY A 140 4.19 -1.35 11.46
C GLY A 140 2.73 -1.81 11.48
N THR A 141 1.84 -1.01 12.04
CA THR A 141 0.39 -1.28 12.02
C THR A 141 -0.14 -1.28 10.58
N LEU A 142 0.22 -0.29 9.76
CA LEU A 142 -0.13 -0.26 8.34
C LEU A 142 0.47 -1.45 7.59
N ALA A 143 1.75 -1.73 7.80
CA ALA A 143 2.42 -2.87 7.17
C ALA A 143 1.72 -4.20 7.49
N GLY A 144 1.36 -4.40 8.76
CA GLY A 144 0.58 -5.57 9.20
C GLY A 144 -0.80 -5.62 8.54
N ARG A 145 -1.51 -4.49 8.48
CA ARG A 145 -2.81 -4.40 7.81
C ARG A 145 -2.74 -4.81 6.34
N LEU A 146 -1.73 -4.33 5.61
CA LEU A 146 -1.51 -4.67 4.21
C LEU A 146 -1.06 -6.13 4.01
N ALA A 147 -0.35 -6.71 4.97
CA ALA A 147 0.09 -8.11 4.94
C ALA A 147 -1.01 -9.11 5.34
N ASN A 148 -2.12 -8.64 5.91
CA ASN A 148 -3.19 -9.49 6.42
C ASN A 148 -3.95 -10.17 5.28
N LYS A 149 -3.92 -11.50 5.24
CA LYS A 149 -4.60 -12.30 4.21
C LYS A 149 -6.13 -12.21 4.21
N ALA A 150 -6.73 -11.74 5.30
CA ALA A 150 -8.16 -11.46 5.36
C ALA A 150 -8.53 -10.14 4.66
N VAL A 151 -7.52 -9.36 4.24
CA VAL A 151 -7.68 -8.11 3.48
C VAL A 151 -7.27 -8.39 2.04
N SER A 152 -8.15 -8.15 1.09
CA SER A 152 -7.81 -8.25 -0.33
C SER A 152 -6.76 -7.20 -0.71
N VAL A 153 -5.90 -7.52 -1.67
CA VAL A 153 -4.97 -6.52 -2.24
C VAL A 153 -5.71 -5.39 -2.96
N ALA A 154 -6.97 -5.64 -3.35
CA ALA A 154 -7.85 -4.66 -3.99
C ALA A 154 -8.63 -3.80 -2.98
N ASP A 155 -8.56 -4.11 -1.68
CA ASP A 155 -9.19 -3.29 -0.66
C ASP A 155 -8.25 -2.16 -0.23
N SER A 156 -8.78 -0.95 -0.12
CA SER A 156 -8.07 0.15 0.54
C SER A 156 -7.81 -0.21 2.01
N PRO A 157 -6.66 0.17 2.58
CA PRO A 157 -6.42 0.03 4.02
C PRO A 157 -7.46 0.76 4.86
N MET A 158 -8.12 1.78 4.31
CA MET A 158 -9.21 2.56 4.92
C MET A 158 -10.47 1.73 5.22
N ARG A 159 -10.64 0.55 4.64
CA ARG A 159 -11.85 -0.26 4.76
C ARG A 159 -12.19 -0.56 6.20
N THR A 160 -13.26 0.05 6.73
CA THR A 160 -13.69 -0.07 8.13
C THR A 160 -14.21 -1.47 8.48
N ALA A 161 -14.89 -2.14 7.52
CA ALA A 161 -15.42 -3.50 7.72
C ALA A 161 -14.34 -4.56 7.98
N THR A 162 -13.06 -4.25 7.74
CA THR A 162 -11.93 -5.12 8.11
C THR A 162 -11.66 -5.11 9.63
N GLY A 163 -12.27 -4.18 10.37
CA GLY A 163 -12.07 -3.97 11.80
C GLY A 163 -11.08 -2.83 12.11
N SER A 164 -11.07 -2.38 13.34
CA SER A 164 -10.15 -1.36 13.83
C SER A 164 -8.70 -1.86 13.87
N LEU A 165 -7.77 -0.92 13.91
CA LEU A 165 -6.35 -1.19 14.10
C LEU A 165 -6.07 -1.63 15.54
N ILE A 166 -5.09 -2.50 15.71
CA ILE A 166 -4.65 -2.99 17.01
C ILE A 166 -3.35 -2.29 17.38
N GLY A 167 -3.41 -1.43 18.38
CA GLY A 167 -2.28 -0.64 18.86
C GLY A 167 -2.63 0.18 20.09
N ASN A 168 -1.70 1.00 20.54
CA ASN A 168 -1.93 1.90 21.69
C ASN A 168 -2.37 3.29 21.19
N TYR A 169 -3.67 3.43 20.92
CA TYR A 169 -4.29 4.66 20.41
C TYR A 169 -5.17 5.36 21.45
N ALA A 170 -5.08 4.98 22.74
CA ALA A 170 -5.93 5.50 23.79
C ALA A 170 -5.69 6.99 24.05
N GLU A 171 -4.46 7.43 23.95
CA GLU A 171 -4.08 8.83 24.15
C GLU A 171 -3.69 9.46 22.81
N ARG A 172 -4.25 10.64 22.53
CA ARG A 172 -3.88 11.41 21.35
C ARG A 172 -2.57 12.13 21.60
N PRO A 173 -1.61 12.08 20.67
CA PRO A 173 -0.40 12.90 20.74
C PRO A 173 -0.76 14.39 20.89
N VAL A 174 0.11 15.15 21.53
CA VAL A 174 -0.06 16.58 21.75
C VAL A 174 1.10 17.36 21.13
N ASP A 175 0.85 18.60 20.74
CA ASP A 175 1.88 19.53 20.30
C ASP A 175 2.57 20.23 21.49
N THR A 176 3.56 21.09 21.20
CA THR A 176 4.29 21.87 22.22
C THR A 176 3.38 22.77 23.06
N ASN A 177 2.20 23.13 22.57
CA ASN A 177 1.18 23.91 23.29
C ASN A 177 0.18 23.04 24.06
N GLY A 178 0.38 21.72 24.11
CA GLY A 178 -0.54 20.76 24.72
C GLY A 178 -1.84 20.55 23.94
N ARG A 179 -1.90 20.92 22.67
CA ARG A 179 -3.08 20.71 21.81
C ARG A 179 -3.07 19.26 21.31
N PRO A 180 -4.15 18.50 21.56
CA PRO A 180 -4.23 17.14 21.07
C PRO A 180 -4.33 17.10 19.54
N LEU A 181 -3.81 16.02 18.94
CA LEU A 181 -3.98 15.72 17.53
C LEU A 181 -5.47 15.70 17.17
N ASP A 182 -5.85 16.43 16.15
CA ASP A 182 -7.22 16.53 15.66
C ASP A 182 -7.36 16.09 14.20
N LYS A 183 -8.60 15.97 13.73
CA LYS A 183 -8.89 15.55 12.37
C LYS A 183 -8.41 16.53 11.31
N SER A 184 -8.34 17.81 11.61
CA SER A 184 -7.92 18.82 10.63
C SER A 184 -6.45 18.67 10.30
N VAL A 185 -5.60 18.35 11.29
CA VAL A 185 -4.19 18.03 11.10
C VAL A 185 -4.03 16.77 10.24
N LEU A 186 -4.81 15.73 10.54
CA LEU A 186 -4.77 14.47 9.79
C LEU A 186 -5.22 14.66 8.34
N GLN A 187 -6.29 15.43 8.11
CA GLN A 187 -6.75 15.76 6.77
C GLN A 187 -5.72 16.57 5.99
N ASP A 188 -5.08 17.56 6.60
CA ASP A 188 -4.04 18.35 5.93
C ASP A 188 -2.84 17.49 5.54
N LEU A 189 -2.41 16.57 6.41
CA LEU A 189 -1.34 15.61 6.09
C LEU A 189 -1.76 14.65 4.97
N HIS A 190 -3.00 14.19 4.96
CA HIS A 190 -3.51 13.25 3.97
C HIS A 190 -3.75 13.94 2.62
N ASP A 191 -4.55 14.98 2.58
CA ASP A 191 -5.03 15.59 1.34
C ASP A 191 -3.92 16.40 0.65
N ASN A 192 -3.15 17.16 1.42
CA ASN A 192 -2.11 18.05 0.90
C ASN A 192 -0.70 17.44 0.98
N GLY A 193 -0.45 16.55 1.95
CA GLY A 193 0.84 15.89 2.13
C GLY A 193 0.93 14.49 1.54
N ARG A 194 -0.16 13.90 1.10
CA ARG A 194 -0.23 12.53 0.57
C ARG A 194 0.24 11.44 1.55
N PHE A 195 0.12 11.70 2.86
CA PHE A 195 0.45 10.73 3.90
C PHE A 195 -0.69 9.75 4.14
N THR A 196 -0.36 8.50 4.42
CA THR A 196 -1.30 7.55 5.01
C THR A 196 -1.30 7.75 6.52
N VAL A 197 -2.41 8.24 7.07
CA VAL A 197 -2.53 8.67 8.46
C VAL A 197 -3.54 7.82 9.25
N PRO A 198 -3.44 7.76 10.58
CA PRO A 198 -4.51 7.22 11.40
C PRO A 198 -5.76 8.11 11.29
N THR A 199 -6.93 7.51 11.41
CA THR A 199 -8.21 8.24 11.42
C THR A 199 -9.21 7.58 12.37
N TRP A 200 -10.27 8.28 12.72
CA TRP A 200 -11.40 7.78 13.49
C TRP A 200 -12.70 8.40 12.99
N TYR A 201 -13.81 7.76 13.30
CA TYR A 201 -15.14 8.24 12.98
C TYR A 201 -15.89 8.53 14.27
N GLU A 202 -16.67 9.63 14.31
CA GLU A 202 -17.48 9.93 15.47
C GLU A 202 -18.56 8.86 15.64
N ASP A 203 -18.83 8.47 16.88
CA ASP A 203 -19.79 7.43 17.25
C ASP A 203 -19.51 6.05 16.65
N TYR A 204 -18.29 5.81 16.16
CA TYR A 204 -17.85 4.54 15.63
C TYR A 204 -16.51 4.13 16.24
N ASP A 205 -16.53 3.05 17.03
CA ASP A 205 -15.39 2.67 17.85
C ASP A 205 -14.16 2.26 17.04
N GLY A 206 -13.00 2.67 17.53
CA GLY A 206 -11.70 2.26 17.03
C GLY A 206 -10.97 3.29 16.19
N ILE A 207 -9.71 2.99 15.93
CA ILE A 207 -8.84 3.75 15.03
C ILE A 207 -8.68 2.95 13.73
N TYR A 208 -8.67 3.66 12.62
CA TYR A 208 -8.56 3.14 11.26
C TYR A 208 -7.42 3.85 10.53
N THR A 209 -7.15 3.49 9.30
CA THR A 209 -6.27 4.27 8.43
C THR A 209 -7.10 5.19 7.53
N SER A 210 -6.51 6.29 7.09
CA SER A 210 -6.95 7.01 5.89
C SER A 210 -6.77 6.12 4.65
N ASP A 211 -7.15 6.61 3.48
CA ASP A 211 -6.79 5.94 2.23
C ASP A 211 -5.26 5.80 2.10
N GLY A 212 -4.82 4.73 1.46
CA GLY A 212 -3.40 4.48 1.23
C GLY A 212 -2.92 5.25 0.00
N TYR A 213 -2.41 6.46 0.18
CA TYR A 213 -1.85 7.21 -0.93
C TYR A 213 -0.39 6.85 -1.18
N THR A 214 -0.06 6.69 -2.45
CA THR A 214 1.32 6.73 -2.93
C THR A 214 1.72 8.19 -3.21
N LEU A 215 2.99 8.44 -3.45
CA LEU A 215 3.46 9.75 -3.89
C LEU A 215 3.32 9.97 -5.41
N ALA A 216 2.47 9.19 -6.07
CA ALA A 216 2.12 9.42 -7.46
C ALA A 216 1.44 10.79 -7.66
N PRO A 217 1.57 11.41 -8.84
CA PRO A 217 0.83 12.61 -9.19
C PRO A 217 -0.69 12.40 -9.05
N GLU A 218 -1.42 13.48 -8.84
CA GLU A 218 -2.87 13.45 -8.61
C GLU A 218 -3.68 12.82 -9.75
N THR A 219 -3.18 12.95 -10.96
CA THR A 219 -3.78 12.40 -12.18
C THR A 219 -3.39 10.95 -12.47
N SER A 220 -2.55 10.34 -11.62
CA SER A 220 -2.08 8.97 -11.83
C SER A 220 -3.09 7.95 -11.30
N ASP A 221 -3.31 6.88 -12.06
CA ASP A 221 -4.09 5.73 -11.63
C ASP A 221 -3.45 4.98 -10.45
N TYR A 222 -2.16 5.18 -10.21
CA TYR A 222 -1.40 4.60 -9.11
C TYR A 222 -1.38 5.45 -7.84
N ARG A 223 -2.17 6.52 -7.77
CA ARG A 223 -2.28 7.37 -6.57
C ARG A 223 -2.72 6.58 -5.34
N VAL A 224 -3.57 5.57 -5.50
CA VAL A 224 -4.04 4.71 -4.43
C VAL A 224 -3.32 3.37 -4.45
N ILE A 225 -2.91 2.90 -3.27
CA ILE A 225 -2.05 1.72 -3.11
C ILE A 225 -2.69 0.43 -3.62
N GLU A 226 -4.01 0.29 -3.53
CA GLU A 226 -4.71 -0.89 -4.03
C GLU A 226 -4.57 -1.06 -5.55
N ASN A 227 -4.58 0.03 -6.32
CA ASN A 227 -4.38 -0.04 -7.76
C ASN A 227 -2.96 -0.53 -8.10
N LEU A 228 -1.95 0.00 -7.39
CA LEU A 228 -0.56 -0.46 -7.53
C LEU A 228 -0.44 -1.96 -7.20
N ARG A 229 -1.00 -2.39 -6.07
CA ARG A 229 -0.92 -3.77 -5.59
C ARG A 229 -1.61 -4.76 -6.54
N VAL A 230 -2.80 -4.41 -7.04
CA VAL A 230 -3.54 -5.25 -8.00
C VAL A 230 -2.77 -5.37 -9.31
N THR A 231 -2.24 -4.26 -9.83
CA THR A 231 -1.44 -4.25 -11.05
C THR A 231 -0.17 -5.09 -10.89
N ASP A 232 0.54 -4.92 -9.80
CA ASP A 232 1.75 -5.70 -9.51
C ASP A 232 1.47 -7.18 -9.33
N LYS A 233 0.35 -7.56 -8.73
CA LYS A 233 -0.11 -8.95 -8.61
C LYS A 233 -0.38 -9.57 -9.98
N ALA A 234 -1.09 -8.86 -10.85
CA ALA A 234 -1.36 -9.30 -12.21
C ALA A 234 -0.06 -9.48 -13.00
N ALA A 235 0.82 -8.48 -12.93
CA ALA A 235 2.10 -8.50 -13.63
C ALA A 235 2.99 -9.68 -13.19
N ARG A 236 3.09 -9.95 -11.88
CA ARG A 236 3.84 -11.11 -11.36
C ARG A 236 3.30 -12.44 -11.89
N ARG A 237 1.96 -12.59 -11.93
CA ARG A 237 1.31 -13.81 -12.44
C ARG A 237 1.55 -14.00 -13.95
N ILE A 238 1.39 -12.93 -14.74
CA ILE A 238 1.62 -12.96 -16.19
C ILE A 238 3.09 -13.22 -16.50
N TYR A 239 4.02 -12.61 -15.74
CA TYR A 239 5.44 -12.86 -15.91
C TYR A 239 5.82 -14.34 -15.77
N LEU A 240 5.27 -15.05 -14.80
CA LEU A 240 5.53 -16.49 -14.64
C LEU A 240 5.02 -17.31 -15.84
N LEU A 241 3.88 -16.92 -16.42
CA LEU A 241 3.37 -17.52 -17.65
C LEU A 241 4.26 -17.19 -18.86
N ALA A 242 4.78 -15.95 -18.91
CA ALA A 242 5.71 -15.55 -19.96
C ALA A 242 7.03 -16.34 -19.91
N VAL A 243 7.60 -16.55 -18.72
CA VAL A 243 8.79 -17.38 -18.52
C VAL A 243 8.57 -18.81 -19.06
N ALA A 244 7.37 -19.38 -18.83
CA ALA A 244 7.03 -20.72 -19.33
C ALA A 244 6.90 -20.78 -20.86
N ARG A 245 6.85 -19.63 -21.54
CA ARG A 245 6.80 -19.52 -23.02
C ARG A 245 8.14 -19.17 -23.67
N VAL A 246 9.19 -18.95 -22.90
CA VAL A 246 10.52 -18.66 -23.45
C VAL A 246 10.99 -19.83 -24.29
N ALA A 247 11.36 -19.60 -25.56
CA ALA A 247 11.78 -20.56 -26.55
C ALA A 247 10.74 -21.67 -26.89
N ASP A 248 9.49 -21.50 -26.49
CA ASP A 248 8.40 -22.43 -26.81
C ASP A 248 7.76 -22.07 -28.16
N ARG A 249 7.77 -23.03 -29.10
CA ARG A 249 7.15 -22.86 -30.42
C ARG A 249 5.63 -22.76 -30.41
N LEU A 250 4.99 -23.02 -29.28
CA LEU A 250 3.54 -22.73 -29.08
C LEU A 250 3.22 -21.25 -29.12
N LEU A 251 4.20 -20.38 -28.82
CA LEU A 251 4.11 -18.94 -29.04
C LEU A 251 4.90 -18.59 -30.32
N ASN A 252 4.20 -18.28 -31.38
CA ASN A 252 4.76 -17.87 -32.66
C ASN A 252 3.90 -16.78 -33.31
N SER A 253 4.40 -16.17 -34.38
CA SER A 253 3.78 -14.97 -35.00
C SER A 253 2.56 -15.27 -35.91
N THR A 254 2.03 -16.50 -35.91
CA THR A 254 0.78 -16.79 -36.64
C THR A 254 -0.44 -16.28 -35.86
N ALA A 255 -1.45 -15.80 -36.58
CA ALA A 255 -2.66 -15.29 -35.97
C ALA A 255 -3.33 -16.31 -35.01
N GLN A 256 -3.31 -17.59 -35.37
CA GLN A 256 -3.86 -18.64 -34.52
C GLN A 256 -3.08 -18.81 -33.20
N SER A 257 -1.73 -18.75 -33.25
CA SER A 257 -0.89 -18.83 -32.07
C SER A 257 -1.05 -17.61 -31.17
N ILE A 258 -1.15 -16.41 -31.77
CA ILE A 258 -1.37 -15.17 -31.03
C ILE A 258 -2.70 -15.27 -30.27
N ALA A 259 -3.82 -15.57 -30.93
CA ALA A 259 -5.13 -15.68 -30.29
C ALA A 259 -5.17 -16.76 -29.17
N PHE A 260 -4.47 -17.88 -29.37
CA PHE A 260 -4.34 -18.91 -28.33
C PHE A 260 -3.57 -18.39 -27.11
N ASN A 261 -2.45 -17.72 -27.32
CA ASN A 261 -1.62 -17.22 -26.22
C ASN A 261 -2.21 -15.96 -25.53
N GLU A 262 -2.96 -15.12 -26.24
CA GLU A 262 -3.77 -14.07 -25.61
C GLU A 262 -4.75 -14.67 -24.59
N THR A 263 -5.43 -15.76 -24.96
CA THR A 263 -6.30 -16.51 -24.04
C THR A 263 -5.53 -17.10 -22.87
N TYR A 264 -4.34 -17.62 -23.10
CA TYR A 264 -3.45 -18.19 -22.08
C TYR A 264 -3.01 -17.13 -21.08
N PHE A 265 -2.53 -15.97 -21.53
CA PHE A 265 -2.11 -14.87 -20.68
C PHE A 265 -3.29 -14.15 -20.00
N MET A 266 -4.51 -14.29 -20.51
CA MET A 266 -5.72 -13.79 -19.87
C MET A 266 -6.15 -14.61 -18.63
N THR A 267 -5.63 -15.83 -18.46
CA THR A 267 -6.01 -16.72 -17.36
C THR A 267 -5.85 -16.08 -15.98
N PRO A 268 -4.71 -15.45 -15.62
CA PRO A 268 -4.57 -14.78 -14.31
C PRO A 268 -5.59 -13.66 -14.09
N LEU A 269 -5.93 -12.90 -15.14
CA LEU A 269 -6.91 -11.82 -15.05
C LEU A 269 -8.32 -12.38 -14.79
N ARG A 270 -8.69 -13.49 -15.44
CA ARG A 270 -9.95 -14.17 -15.16
C ARG A 270 -10.02 -14.69 -13.72
N GLU A 271 -8.94 -15.29 -13.22
CA GLU A 271 -8.87 -15.75 -11.83
C GLU A 271 -9.02 -14.59 -10.84
N MET A 272 -8.38 -13.43 -11.11
CA MET A 272 -8.49 -12.25 -10.27
C MET A 272 -9.87 -11.59 -10.33
N SER A 273 -10.64 -11.81 -11.40
CA SER A 273 -11.99 -11.28 -11.54
C SER A 273 -13.07 -12.13 -10.83
N HIS A 274 -12.74 -13.34 -10.36
CA HIS A 274 -13.68 -14.15 -9.63
C HIS A 274 -13.90 -13.63 -8.22
N GLY A 275 -15.18 -13.49 -7.84
CA GLY A 275 -15.55 -13.17 -6.46
C GLY A 275 -15.08 -14.26 -5.50
N VAL A 276 -14.75 -13.84 -4.29
CA VAL A 276 -14.35 -14.74 -3.19
C VAL A 276 -15.25 -14.52 -1.99
N GLU A 277 -15.38 -15.54 -1.15
CA GLU A 277 -16.07 -15.42 0.13
C GLU A 277 -15.00 -15.35 1.25
N ILE A 278 -15.05 -14.30 2.04
CA ILE A 278 -14.15 -14.11 3.18
C ILE A 278 -15.00 -14.01 4.44
N ASN A 279 -14.86 -14.98 5.35
CA ASN A 279 -15.62 -15.06 6.61
C ASN A 279 -17.13 -14.97 6.43
N GLY A 280 -17.69 -15.62 5.40
CA GLY A 280 -19.12 -15.62 5.10
C GLY A 280 -19.62 -14.35 4.39
N THR A 281 -18.74 -13.42 4.05
CA THR A 281 -19.09 -12.22 3.29
C THR A 281 -18.62 -12.37 1.84
N PRO A 282 -19.52 -12.26 0.86
CA PRO A 282 -19.13 -12.29 -0.54
C PRO A 282 -18.41 -10.98 -0.93
N PHE A 283 -17.26 -11.12 -1.59
CA PHE A 283 -16.50 -10.01 -2.15
C PHE A 283 -16.49 -10.12 -3.67
N PRO A 284 -16.56 -9.00 -4.40
CA PRO A 284 -16.26 -9.00 -5.82
C PRO A 284 -14.83 -9.48 -6.06
N GLY A 285 -14.49 -9.79 -7.30
CA GLY A 285 -13.11 -10.02 -7.70
C GLY A 285 -12.24 -8.79 -7.45
N GLU A 286 -10.94 -8.96 -7.57
CA GLU A 286 -9.96 -7.85 -7.43
C GLU A 286 -10.02 -6.90 -8.62
N ILE A 287 -10.49 -7.40 -9.77
CA ILE A 287 -10.68 -6.64 -11.01
C ILE A 287 -12.01 -7.00 -11.66
N GLU A 288 -12.50 -6.14 -12.54
CA GLU A 288 -13.62 -6.46 -13.42
C GLU A 288 -13.25 -7.63 -14.36
N PRO A 289 -14.24 -8.41 -14.84
CA PRO A 289 -13.99 -9.47 -15.81
C PRO A 289 -13.25 -8.94 -17.04
N PRO A 290 -12.14 -9.57 -17.45
CA PRO A 290 -11.38 -9.14 -18.60
C PRO A 290 -12.20 -9.30 -19.89
N GLN A 291 -11.99 -8.36 -20.80
CA GLN A 291 -12.67 -8.28 -22.09
C GLN A 291 -11.74 -8.73 -23.23
N ALA A 292 -12.31 -8.98 -24.40
CA ALA A 292 -11.53 -9.25 -25.59
C ALA A 292 -10.68 -8.01 -25.95
N GLY A 293 -9.39 -8.20 -26.17
CA GLY A 293 -8.42 -7.14 -26.43
C GLY A 293 -7.71 -6.59 -25.18
N ASP A 294 -8.07 -7.05 -23.97
CA ASP A 294 -7.33 -6.68 -22.75
C ASP A 294 -5.94 -7.33 -22.65
N VAL A 295 -5.69 -8.36 -23.43
CA VAL A 295 -4.35 -8.91 -23.63
C VAL A 295 -4.01 -8.82 -25.11
N VAL A 296 -2.89 -8.20 -25.40
CA VAL A 296 -2.38 -7.99 -26.75
C VAL A 296 -0.93 -8.50 -26.81
N ILE A 297 -0.62 -9.27 -27.86
CA ILE A 297 0.72 -9.80 -28.09
C ILE A 297 1.31 -9.16 -29.33
N GLU A 298 2.44 -8.49 -29.16
CA GLU A 298 3.18 -7.85 -30.25
C GLU A 298 4.53 -8.53 -30.46
N TRP A 299 4.94 -8.55 -31.72
CA TRP A 299 6.22 -9.08 -32.17
C TRP A 299 7.11 -7.95 -32.68
N PRO A 300 7.86 -7.23 -31.80
CA PRO A 300 8.77 -6.18 -32.26
C PRO A 300 9.92 -6.74 -33.10
N SER A 301 10.26 -8.02 -32.96
CA SER A 301 11.24 -8.72 -33.80
C SER A 301 10.93 -10.20 -33.91
N LYS A 302 11.67 -10.91 -34.78
CA LYS A 302 11.52 -12.37 -34.95
C LYS A 302 11.71 -13.17 -33.65
N TYR A 303 12.45 -12.64 -32.68
CA TYR A 303 12.85 -13.34 -31.46
C TYR A 303 12.39 -12.63 -30.17
N ALA A 304 11.65 -11.52 -30.28
CA ALA A 304 11.14 -10.76 -29.15
C ALA A 304 9.62 -10.67 -29.21
N VAL A 305 8.99 -10.88 -28.08
CA VAL A 305 7.53 -10.77 -27.88
C VAL A 305 7.27 -9.85 -26.72
N GLU A 306 6.32 -8.96 -26.89
CA GLU A 306 5.79 -8.10 -25.85
C GLU A 306 4.33 -8.45 -25.58
N VAL A 307 3.98 -8.59 -24.31
CA VAL A 307 2.62 -8.89 -23.86
C VAL A 307 2.10 -7.68 -23.10
N TYR A 308 1.13 -6.99 -23.68
CA TYR A 308 0.42 -5.89 -23.04
C TYR A 308 -0.87 -6.40 -22.43
N PHE A 309 -1.20 -5.91 -21.25
CA PHE A 309 -2.48 -6.24 -20.61
C PHE A 309 -3.10 -5.04 -19.93
N THR A 310 -4.41 -4.94 -20.06
CA THR A 310 -5.26 -3.93 -19.43
C THR A 310 -6.08 -4.59 -18.34
N LEU A 311 -6.15 -3.96 -17.19
CA LEU A 311 -7.00 -4.40 -16.09
C LEU A 311 -7.78 -3.21 -15.51
N ARG A 312 -8.96 -3.52 -14.93
CA ARG A 312 -9.85 -2.53 -14.35
C ARG A 312 -10.16 -2.94 -12.93
N PRO A 313 -9.46 -2.36 -11.91
CA PRO A 313 -9.84 -2.57 -10.51
C PRO A 313 -11.24 -2.06 -10.26
N TYR A 314 -11.97 -2.71 -9.34
CA TYR A 314 -13.25 -2.17 -8.89
C TYR A 314 -13.03 -0.89 -8.09
N ALA A 315 -13.83 0.14 -8.41
CA ALA A 315 -13.85 1.36 -7.60
C ALA A 315 -14.51 1.09 -6.24
N SER A 316 -13.93 1.62 -5.18
CA SER A 316 -14.52 1.65 -3.84
C SER A 316 -14.78 3.09 -3.41
N PRO A 317 -15.95 3.40 -2.81
CA PRO A 317 -16.23 4.75 -2.35
C PRO A 317 -15.30 5.09 -1.17
N LYS A 318 -14.59 6.22 -1.28
CA LYS A 318 -13.71 6.75 -0.22
C LYS A 318 -14.45 7.73 0.68
N GLU A 319 -15.53 8.30 0.18
CA GLU A 319 -16.43 9.20 0.90
C GLU A 319 -17.89 8.86 0.57
N ILE A 320 -18.72 8.85 1.61
CA ILE A 320 -20.17 8.60 1.47
C ILE A 320 -20.92 9.72 2.20
N THR A 321 -21.67 10.51 1.45
CA THR A 321 -22.58 11.52 2.02
C THR A 321 -24.01 10.99 2.02
N ALA A 322 -24.61 10.89 3.22
CA ALA A 322 -26.02 10.52 3.37
C ALA A 322 -26.88 11.77 3.47
N ASN A 323 -27.81 11.93 2.53
CA ASN A 323 -28.78 13.02 2.54
C ASN A 323 -30.15 12.50 3.00
N ILE A 324 -30.74 13.17 4.01
CA ILE A 324 -32.03 12.82 4.58
C ILE A 324 -33.04 13.90 4.20
N THR A 325 -34.15 13.50 3.59
CA THR A 325 -35.28 14.39 3.30
C THR A 325 -36.49 13.90 4.10
N LEU A 326 -37.06 14.80 4.90
CA LEU A 326 -38.30 14.54 5.62
C LEU A 326 -39.49 14.89 4.71
N ASP A 327 -40.31 13.88 4.35
CA ASP A 327 -41.58 14.09 3.65
C ASP A 327 -42.76 14.07 4.65
N LEU A 328 -43.34 15.23 4.85
CA LEU A 328 -44.50 15.42 5.73
C LEU A 328 -45.85 15.45 4.96
N GLN A 329 -45.84 15.26 3.65
CA GLN A 329 -47.06 15.37 2.84
C GLN A 329 -48.06 14.20 3.02
N GLN A 330 -47.65 13.09 3.58
CA GLN A 330 -48.54 11.92 3.79
C GLN A 330 -49.56 12.11 4.89
N TYR A 331 -49.50 13.16 5.70
CA TYR A 331 -50.44 13.42 6.79
C TYR A 331 -51.61 14.36 6.41
N SER A 332 -51.67 14.90 5.19
CA SER A 332 -52.75 15.81 4.77
C SER A 332 -53.89 15.12 3.99
N ALA A 333 -53.90 13.82 3.84
CA ALA A 333 -54.88 13.10 3.03
C ALA A 333 -55.92 12.30 3.83
N ALA A 334 -56.16 12.64 5.11
CA ALA A 334 -57.22 12.06 5.94
C ALA A 334 -57.97 13.18 6.68
N ALA A 335 -58.78 13.96 5.95
CA ALA A 335 -59.82 14.80 6.47
C ALA A 335 -61.08 14.71 5.60
#